data_c82133a8264be87affb907cc4f8fd532
#
_entry.id   c82133a8264be87affb907cc4f8fd532
#
_cell.length_a   1.000
_cell.length_b   1.000
_cell.length_c   1.000
_cell.angle_alpha   90.00
_cell.angle_beta   90.00
_cell.angle_gamma   90.00
#
_symmetry.space_group_name_H-M   'P 1'
#
loop_
_entity.id
_entity.type
_entity.pdbx_description
1 polymer ?
#
loop_
_entity_poly.entity_id
_entity_poly.type
_entity_poly.pdbx_seq_one_letter_code
_entity_poly.pdbx_strand_id
1 'polypeptide(L)'
;MVYLTLQKSQKVFAASRHLHKVAAKALEKSTPEETVTGSFASFIHNVRPDHLSDLVRHRSKRMILDSIGVGLVGSMTHVFDIALRYCQEIYSSSSSSPVSSVYGRRGLKLSPPLAAFVNGVAVHSMDFDDTWHPATHPSGAILPALLAASQMVPAASRPKGLDFLLAFNVGIEVQGRLMRFSSEAHNIPKRFHPPSVVGTMGSAAATAKLLSLNATQCGHALAIAASLAGAPMANAATLAKPLHIGNATRLGLEAALLAARGMEANLLILDDTPGCAGFNAFYDDYQPSPLTLSTNSHEFLLEKQDIAFKSFPAHLGMHWVVEAALSARNLLIDHSGSLSPSAIHTIILRVPLSKYINRPFPESEHEARHSFQFNACTALLDGKMSICSFSPDSLCRQELSQLLSKVMVEHPKDNVANFDKMYAEVTLILQNGDILTGRCDSFYGHWRKPLSRESLLRKFQTNASRVLPKDNIDNLVKTVDNLETLPDCSLLASCL
;
A
#
# COMPACT_ATOMS: atom_id res chain seq x y z
N MET A 1 -10.30 51.52 -18.29
CA MET A 1 -10.09 50.08 -18.06
C MET A 1 -9.43 49.76 -16.72
N VAL A 2 -8.45 50.48 -16.25
CA VAL A 2 -7.72 50.24 -14.97
C VAL A 2 -8.62 50.38 -13.73
N TYR A 3 -9.61 51.27 -13.70
CA TYR A 3 -10.51 51.45 -12.56
C TYR A 3 -11.51 50.30 -12.32
N LEU A 4 -11.92 49.62 -13.36
CA LEU A 4 -12.83 48.44 -13.27
C LEU A 4 -12.09 47.17 -12.77
N THR A 5 -10.77 47.09 -13.01
CA THR A 5 -9.93 45.98 -12.55
C THR A 5 -9.65 46.12 -11.03
N LEU A 6 -9.45 47.31 -10.53
CA LEU A 6 -9.24 47.59 -9.11
C LEU A 6 -10.49 47.36 -8.26
N GLN A 7 -11.68 47.68 -8.76
CA GLN A 7 -12.94 47.38 -8.05
C GLN A 7 -13.25 45.86 -8.00
N LYS A 8 -12.90 45.11 -9.04
CA LYS A 8 -13.02 43.62 -9.02
C LYS A 8 -12.04 42.99 -8.04
N SER A 9 -10.80 43.45 -7.96
CA SER A 9 -9.81 42.94 -7.00
C SER A 9 -10.21 43.27 -5.54
N GLN A 10 -10.74 44.47 -5.26
CA GLN A 10 -11.21 44.80 -3.91
C GLN A 10 -12.42 43.97 -3.46
N LYS A 11 -13.35 43.61 -4.38
CA LYS A 11 -14.48 42.73 -4.07
C LYS A 11 -14.03 41.28 -3.83
N VAL A 12 -13.03 40.79 -4.56
CA VAL A 12 -12.42 39.46 -4.34
C VAL A 12 -11.69 39.43 -2.98
N PHE A 13 -10.95 40.48 -2.62
CA PHE A 13 -10.28 40.59 -1.33
C PHE A 13 -11.27 40.73 -0.15
N ALA A 14 -12.38 41.41 -0.35
CA ALA A 14 -13.43 41.53 0.68
C ALA A 14 -14.19 40.20 0.87
N ALA A 15 -14.47 39.47 -0.23
CA ALA A 15 -15.08 38.14 -0.18
C ALA A 15 -14.13 37.10 0.49
N SER A 16 -12.85 37.16 0.19
CA SER A 16 -11.83 36.32 0.85
C SER A 16 -11.75 36.60 2.37
N ARG A 17 -11.74 37.88 2.78
CA ARG A 17 -11.77 38.25 4.22
C ARG A 17 -13.07 37.81 4.91
N HIS A 18 -14.19 37.86 4.19
CA HIS A 18 -15.47 37.42 4.73
C HIS A 18 -15.51 35.89 4.91
N LEU A 19 -15.01 35.11 3.93
CA LEU A 19 -14.86 33.65 4.02
C LEU A 19 -13.92 33.24 5.15
N HIS A 20 -12.78 33.93 5.32
CA HIS A 20 -11.89 33.71 6.47
C HIS A 20 -12.56 34.01 7.81
N LYS A 21 -13.37 35.07 7.90
CA LYS A 21 -14.11 35.39 9.12
C LYS A 21 -15.26 34.41 9.40
N VAL A 22 -15.90 33.86 8.35
CA VAL A 22 -16.95 32.84 8.50
C VAL A 22 -16.33 31.48 8.90
N ALA A 23 -15.18 31.12 8.31
CA ALA A 23 -14.42 29.93 8.71
C ALA A 23 -13.88 30.06 10.15
N ALA A 24 -13.34 31.22 10.52
CA ALA A 24 -12.89 31.51 11.88
C ALA A 24 -14.05 31.49 12.91
N LYS A 25 -15.22 32.00 12.53
CA LYS A 25 -16.41 31.98 13.38
C LYS A 25 -17.06 30.60 13.50
N ALA A 26 -16.91 29.73 12.49
CA ALA A 26 -17.29 28.33 12.57
C ALA A 26 -16.35 27.57 13.52
N LEU A 27 -15.05 27.89 13.50
CA LEU A 27 -14.04 27.36 14.44
C LEU A 27 -14.30 27.79 15.89
N GLU A 28 -14.84 29.00 16.11
CA GLU A 28 -15.19 29.51 17.48
C GLU A 28 -16.42 28.81 18.08
N LYS A 29 -17.21 28.08 17.28
CA LYS A 29 -18.50 27.46 17.73
C LYS A 29 -18.48 25.92 17.76
N SER A 30 -17.55 25.26 17.09
CA SER A 30 -17.43 23.80 17.14
C SER A 30 -16.33 23.39 18.13
N THR A 31 -16.63 22.44 19.00
CA THR A 31 -15.57 21.75 19.74
C THR A 31 -14.65 21.04 18.72
N PRO A 32 -13.36 20.92 18.98
CA PRO A 32 -12.44 20.23 18.05
C PRO A 32 -12.93 18.84 17.61
N GLU A 33 -13.73 18.17 18.42
CA GLU A 33 -14.31 16.85 18.17
C GLU A 33 -15.49 16.86 17.19
N GLU A 34 -16.09 18.02 16.93
CA GLU A 34 -17.23 18.16 16.00
C GLU A 34 -16.79 18.22 14.51
N THR A 35 -15.51 18.46 14.24
CA THR A 35 -14.96 18.45 12.88
C THR A 35 -14.46 17.06 12.48
N VAL A 36 -14.42 16.76 11.18
CA VAL A 36 -13.88 15.49 10.69
C VAL A 36 -12.40 15.36 11.08
N THR A 37 -11.61 16.39 10.82
CA THR A 37 -10.18 16.41 11.17
C THR A 37 -9.97 16.23 12.67
N GLY A 38 -10.75 16.95 13.50
CA GLY A 38 -10.70 16.87 14.95
C GLY A 38 -11.10 15.50 15.48
N SER A 39 -12.09 14.84 14.88
CA SER A 39 -12.50 13.49 15.25
C SER A 39 -11.40 12.46 14.99
N PHE A 40 -10.69 12.55 13.85
CA PHE A 40 -9.52 11.72 13.55
C PHE A 40 -8.36 11.99 14.52
N ALA A 41 -8.10 13.26 14.83
CA ALA A 41 -7.07 13.66 15.78
C ALA A 41 -7.35 13.11 17.19
N SER A 42 -8.61 13.23 17.64
CA SER A 42 -9.09 12.69 18.91
C SER A 42 -8.98 11.14 18.94
N PHE A 43 -9.37 10.46 17.86
CA PHE A 43 -9.20 9.01 17.72
C PHE A 43 -7.73 8.60 17.87
N ILE A 44 -6.82 9.21 17.11
CA ILE A 44 -5.39 8.89 17.14
C ILE A 44 -4.83 9.06 18.56
N HIS A 45 -5.19 10.15 19.24
CA HIS A 45 -4.72 10.41 20.60
C HIS A 45 -5.30 9.43 21.62
N ASN A 46 -6.63 9.22 21.62
CA ASN A 46 -7.36 8.57 22.71
C ASN A 46 -7.47 7.04 22.58
N VAL A 47 -7.29 6.46 21.37
CA VAL A 47 -7.37 5.01 21.19
C VAL A 47 -6.27 4.32 22.01
N ARG A 48 -6.62 3.20 22.67
CA ARG A 48 -5.75 2.47 23.59
C ARG A 48 -5.59 1.00 23.15
N PRO A 49 -4.58 0.28 23.68
CA PRO A 49 -4.33 -1.12 23.34
C PRO A 49 -5.50 -2.06 23.65
N ASP A 50 -6.31 -1.75 24.64
CA ASP A 50 -7.51 -2.53 25.03
C ASP A 50 -8.66 -2.44 24.00
N HIS A 51 -8.61 -1.48 23.07
CA HIS A 51 -9.52 -1.42 21.93
C HIS A 51 -9.14 -2.41 20.80
N LEU A 52 -7.94 -3.00 20.82
CA LEU A 52 -7.53 -3.99 19.82
C LEU A 52 -8.08 -5.37 20.17
N SER A 53 -9.00 -5.89 19.38
CA SER A 53 -9.45 -7.29 19.53
C SER A 53 -8.35 -8.27 19.13
N ASP A 54 -8.46 -9.52 19.57
CA ASP A 54 -7.54 -10.59 19.21
C ASP A 54 -7.49 -10.82 17.69
N LEU A 55 -8.63 -10.63 17.01
CA LEU A 55 -8.70 -10.74 15.55
C LEU A 55 -7.85 -9.67 14.86
N VAL A 56 -7.95 -8.40 15.30
CA VAL A 56 -7.14 -7.29 14.77
C VAL A 56 -5.66 -7.54 15.03
N ARG A 57 -5.29 -7.94 16.26
CA ARG A 57 -3.91 -8.29 16.60
C ARG A 57 -3.35 -9.40 15.72
N HIS A 58 -4.15 -10.46 15.51
CA HIS A 58 -3.77 -11.58 14.66
C HIS A 58 -3.55 -11.13 13.20
N ARG A 59 -4.51 -10.38 12.61
CA ARG A 59 -4.43 -9.89 11.23
C ARG A 59 -3.23 -8.96 11.05
N SER A 60 -3.02 -8.05 12.00
CA SER A 60 -1.89 -7.10 11.96
C SER A 60 -0.52 -7.78 12.01
N LYS A 61 -0.35 -8.82 12.83
CA LYS A 61 0.91 -9.58 12.87
C LYS A 61 1.20 -10.30 11.55
N ARG A 62 0.17 -10.81 10.88
CA ARG A 62 0.30 -11.37 9.53
C ARG A 62 0.77 -10.32 8.52
N MET A 63 0.20 -9.11 8.58
CA MET A 63 0.58 -7.97 7.73
C MET A 63 2.03 -7.55 7.97
N ILE A 64 2.43 -7.42 9.23
CA ILE A 64 3.79 -7.05 9.63
C ILE A 64 4.79 -8.09 9.12
N LEU A 65 4.51 -9.37 9.31
CA LEU A 65 5.39 -10.46 8.85
C LEU A 65 5.54 -10.45 7.33
N ASP A 66 4.43 -10.33 6.59
CA ASP A 66 4.43 -10.27 5.14
C ASP A 66 5.24 -9.07 4.63
N SER A 67 4.96 -7.89 5.18
CA SER A 67 5.63 -6.64 4.77
C SER A 67 7.15 -6.68 5.02
N ILE A 68 7.60 -7.25 6.16
CA ILE A 68 9.03 -7.45 6.41
C ILE A 68 9.62 -8.40 5.36
N GLY A 69 9.00 -9.55 5.10
CA GLY A 69 9.49 -10.51 4.11
C GLY A 69 9.58 -9.94 2.70
N VAL A 70 8.58 -9.16 2.31
CA VAL A 70 8.55 -8.45 1.02
C VAL A 70 9.61 -7.35 0.97
N GLY A 71 9.78 -6.58 2.05
CA GLY A 71 10.83 -5.57 2.15
C GLY A 71 12.25 -6.15 2.05
N LEU A 72 12.49 -7.28 2.72
CA LEU A 72 13.78 -7.97 2.65
C LEU A 72 14.11 -8.42 1.22
N VAL A 73 13.22 -9.11 0.52
CA VAL A 73 13.50 -9.51 -0.86
C VAL A 73 13.51 -8.31 -1.81
N GLY A 74 12.71 -7.28 -1.54
CA GLY A 74 12.70 -6.03 -2.29
C GLY A 74 14.00 -5.24 -2.19
N SER A 75 14.77 -5.40 -1.11
CA SER A 75 16.10 -4.81 -0.94
C SER A 75 17.16 -5.32 -1.93
N MET A 76 16.83 -6.36 -2.70
CA MET A 76 17.70 -6.91 -3.75
C MET A 76 17.42 -6.28 -5.13
N THR A 77 16.46 -5.39 -5.24
CA THR A 77 16.07 -4.80 -6.53
C THR A 77 16.91 -3.60 -6.92
N HIS A 78 17.05 -3.41 -8.23
CA HIS A 78 17.80 -2.27 -8.78
C HIS A 78 17.25 -0.91 -8.32
N VAL A 79 15.91 -0.76 -8.23
CA VAL A 79 15.30 0.49 -7.77
C VAL A 79 15.63 0.80 -6.31
N PHE A 80 15.75 -0.22 -5.47
CA PHE A 80 16.20 -0.05 -4.09
C PHE A 80 17.66 0.44 -4.04
N ASP A 81 18.56 -0.15 -4.85
CA ASP A 81 19.96 0.26 -4.91
C ASP A 81 20.12 1.72 -5.40
N ILE A 82 19.30 2.15 -6.36
CA ILE A 82 19.25 3.56 -6.79
C ILE A 82 18.85 4.47 -5.61
N ALA A 83 17.76 4.13 -4.91
CA ALA A 83 17.26 4.92 -3.77
C ALA A 83 18.26 4.95 -2.60
N LEU A 84 18.90 3.82 -2.31
CA LEU A 84 19.92 3.73 -1.26
C LEU A 84 21.15 4.57 -1.58
N ARG A 85 21.70 4.44 -2.79
CA ARG A 85 22.86 5.25 -3.24
C ARG A 85 22.54 6.74 -3.18
N TYR A 86 21.37 7.15 -3.68
CA TYR A 86 20.92 8.54 -3.58
C TYR A 86 20.96 9.04 -2.12
N CYS A 87 20.42 8.26 -1.19
CA CYS A 87 20.45 8.64 0.22
C CYS A 87 21.86 8.73 0.80
N GLN A 88 22.73 7.79 0.45
CA GLN A 88 24.10 7.76 0.92
C GLN A 88 24.95 8.90 0.36
N GLU A 89 24.86 9.18 -0.94
CA GLU A 89 25.67 10.20 -1.62
C GLU A 89 25.25 11.62 -1.26
N ILE A 90 23.95 11.88 -1.18
CA ILE A 90 23.44 13.26 -0.99
C ILE A 90 23.42 13.66 0.50
N TYR A 91 23.16 12.69 1.41
CA TYR A 91 22.98 12.97 2.84
C TYR A 91 24.12 12.44 3.73
N SER A 92 25.23 11.99 3.17
CA SER A 92 26.38 11.44 3.91
C SER A 92 27.02 12.44 4.91
N SER A 93 26.87 13.73 4.67
CA SER A 93 27.45 14.80 5.49
C SER A 93 26.48 15.40 6.51
N SER A 94 25.26 14.86 6.64
CA SER A 94 24.27 15.41 7.57
C SER A 94 24.66 15.11 9.04
N SER A 95 24.53 16.11 9.91
CA SER A 95 24.84 16.05 11.34
C SER A 95 23.88 15.15 12.17
N SER A 96 22.90 14.54 11.56
CA SER A 96 21.97 13.62 12.23
C SER A 96 22.60 12.23 12.33
N SER A 97 22.77 11.73 13.56
CA SER A 97 23.27 10.37 13.82
C SER A 97 22.37 9.33 13.12
N PRO A 98 22.94 8.46 12.28
CA PRO A 98 22.19 7.38 11.64
C PRO A 98 21.82 6.33 12.68
N VAL A 99 20.53 6.16 12.95
CA VAL A 99 20.03 5.25 14.00
C VAL A 99 19.12 4.15 13.49
N SER A 100 18.50 4.35 12.30
CA SER A 100 17.47 3.46 11.80
C SER A 100 17.99 2.45 10.77
N SER A 101 17.60 1.20 10.93
CA SER A 101 18.04 0.05 10.11
C SER A 101 17.49 0.12 8.68
N VAL A 102 18.29 -0.42 7.76
CA VAL A 102 17.93 -0.57 6.33
C VAL A 102 17.72 -2.05 6.02
N TYR A 103 16.61 -2.39 5.39
CA TYR A 103 16.28 -3.77 5.00
C TYR A 103 17.40 -4.41 4.19
N GLY A 104 17.82 -5.61 4.63
CA GLY A 104 18.81 -6.40 3.95
C GLY A 104 20.21 -5.79 3.86
N ARG A 105 20.51 -4.76 4.65
CA ARG A 105 21.84 -4.12 4.71
C ARG A 105 22.32 -4.09 6.16
N ARG A 106 22.69 -5.28 6.65
CA ARG A 106 23.11 -5.48 8.05
C ARG A 106 24.16 -4.47 8.50
N GLY A 107 23.91 -3.81 9.63
CA GLY A 107 24.79 -2.80 10.19
C GLY A 107 24.70 -1.41 9.55
N LEU A 108 24.10 -1.28 8.37
CA LEU A 108 23.86 0.02 7.76
C LEU A 108 22.70 0.73 8.48
N LYS A 109 22.96 1.98 8.86
CA LYS A 109 21.99 2.87 9.47
C LYS A 109 21.86 4.15 8.64
N LEU A 110 20.66 4.70 8.60
CA LEU A 110 20.35 6.01 8.03
C LEU A 110 19.62 6.86 9.07
N SER A 111 19.46 8.15 8.78
CA SER A 111 18.52 8.99 9.55
C SER A 111 17.10 8.42 9.40
N PRO A 112 16.22 8.56 10.41
CA PRO A 112 14.89 7.93 10.38
C PRO A 112 14.07 8.21 9.13
N PRO A 113 13.96 9.45 8.59
CA PRO A 113 13.22 9.70 7.37
C PRO A 113 13.81 9.00 6.13
N LEU A 114 15.14 8.94 6.03
CA LEU A 114 15.81 8.27 4.91
C LEU A 114 15.70 6.74 4.99
N ALA A 115 15.79 6.17 6.19
CA ALA A 115 15.56 4.75 6.40
C ALA A 115 14.11 4.37 6.07
N ALA A 116 13.13 5.17 6.50
CA ALA A 116 11.72 5.00 6.16
C ALA A 116 11.52 5.03 4.64
N PHE A 117 12.13 6.00 3.94
CA PHE A 117 12.08 6.14 2.49
C PHE A 117 12.61 4.90 1.77
N VAL A 118 13.86 4.51 2.05
CA VAL A 118 14.52 3.38 1.37
C VAL A 118 13.80 2.07 1.65
N ASN A 119 13.39 1.84 2.89
CA ASN A 119 12.63 0.64 3.29
C ASN A 119 11.24 0.60 2.66
N GLY A 120 10.55 1.74 2.52
CA GLY A 120 9.29 1.83 1.81
C GLY A 120 9.44 1.53 0.32
N VAL A 121 10.52 2.00 -0.32
CA VAL A 121 10.88 1.62 -1.70
C VAL A 121 11.08 0.10 -1.80
N ALA A 122 11.80 -0.51 -0.85
CA ALA A 122 12.02 -1.96 -0.83
C ALA A 122 10.70 -2.74 -0.80
N VAL A 123 9.79 -2.38 0.11
CA VAL A 123 8.50 -3.08 0.27
C VAL A 123 7.69 -3.07 -1.03
N HIS A 124 7.71 -1.96 -1.77
CA HIS A 124 6.87 -1.81 -2.97
C HIS A 124 7.59 -2.12 -4.29
N SER A 125 8.87 -2.43 -4.27
CA SER A 125 9.73 -2.56 -5.46
C SER A 125 9.28 -3.65 -6.44
N MET A 126 8.65 -4.70 -5.95
CA MET A 126 8.19 -5.85 -6.74
C MET A 126 6.66 -5.91 -6.91
N ASP A 127 5.91 -4.93 -6.38
CA ASP A 127 4.44 -5.02 -6.29
C ASP A 127 3.96 -6.33 -5.61
N PHE A 128 4.66 -6.74 -4.52
CA PHE A 128 4.45 -8.01 -3.82
C PHE A 128 3.83 -7.83 -2.43
N ASP A 129 3.70 -6.60 -2.00
CA ASP A 129 3.12 -6.17 -0.74
C ASP A 129 1.60 -6.38 -0.70
N ASP A 130 1.07 -6.41 0.52
CA ASP A 130 -0.35 -6.58 0.78
C ASP A 130 -1.21 -5.54 0.08
N THR A 131 -2.47 -5.89 -0.17
CA THR A 131 -3.44 -4.99 -0.79
C THR A 131 -4.77 -5.07 -0.06
N TRP A 132 -5.40 -3.94 0.14
CA TRP A 132 -6.73 -3.83 0.73
C TRP A 132 -7.76 -3.36 -0.28
N HIS A 133 -9.03 -3.43 0.08
CA HIS A 133 -10.12 -2.82 -0.68
C HIS A 133 -10.88 -1.82 0.21
N PRO A 134 -11.09 -0.59 -0.21
CA PRO A 134 -10.66 0.06 -1.46
C PRO A 134 -9.13 0.03 -1.68
N ALA A 135 -8.71 0.11 -2.95
CA ALA A 135 -7.36 -0.22 -3.39
C ALA A 135 -6.25 0.61 -2.74
N THR A 136 -5.54 0.04 -1.77
CA THR A 136 -4.33 0.60 -1.16
C THR A 136 -3.35 -0.51 -0.78
N HIS A 137 -2.08 -0.15 -0.50
CA HIS A 137 -1.02 -1.03 0.02
C HIS A 137 -0.71 -0.61 1.46
N PRO A 138 -1.51 -1.06 2.44
CA PRO A 138 -1.56 -0.41 3.74
C PRO A 138 -0.29 -0.61 4.58
N SER A 139 0.28 -1.82 4.62
CA SER A 139 1.44 -2.10 5.46
C SER A 139 2.70 -1.40 4.99
N GLY A 140 2.93 -1.38 3.65
CA GLY A 140 4.12 -0.79 3.05
C GLY A 140 4.26 0.70 3.33
N ALA A 141 3.14 1.41 3.43
CA ALA A 141 3.13 2.84 3.71
C ALA A 141 3.38 3.18 5.20
N ILE A 142 3.18 2.23 6.13
CA ILE A 142 3.21 2.50 7.58
C ILE A 142 4.41 1.86 8.26
N LEU A 143 4.64 0.57 8.01
CA LEU A 143 5.61 -0.21 8.78
C LEU A 143 7.03 0.35 8.71
N PRO A 144 7.58 0.77 7.55
CA PRO A 144 8.91 1.36 7.48
C PRO A 144 9.05 2.64 8.31
N ALA A 145 8.02 3.49 8.36
CA ALA A 145 8.01 4.69 9.18
C ALA A 145 8.03 4.36 10.68
N LEU A 146 7.21 3.40 11.11
CA LEU A 146 7.16 2.97 12.52
C LEU A 146 8.47 2.31 12.97
N LEU A 147 9.09 1.47 12.13
CA LEU A 147 10.39 0.86 12.42
C LEU A 147 11.47 1.93 12.58
N ALA A 148 11.49 2.92 11.67
CA ALA A 148 12.44 4.02 11.76
C ALA A 148 12.20 4.91 12.98
N ALA A 149 10.93 5.23 13.28
CA ALA A 149 10.57 6.03 14.45
C ALA A 149 10.88 5.31 15.76
N SER A 150 10.66 4.00 15.86
CA SER A 150 10.94 3.20 17.06
C SER A 150 12.42 3.25 17.45
N GLN A 151 13.33 3.24 16.49
CA GLN A 151 14.76 3.30 16.71
C GLN A 151 15.28 4.73 17.01
N MET A 152 14.49 5.75 16.69
CA MET A 152 14.81 7.14 16.99
C MET A 152 14.56 7.49 18.46
N VAL A 153 13.58 6.84 19.09
CA VAL A 153 13.22 7.09 20.48
C VAL A 153 14.35 6.63 21.42
N PRO A 154 14.77 7.44 22.41
CA PRO A 154 15.78 7.05 23.39
C PRO A 154 15.41 5.75 24.12
N ALA A 155 16.37 4.89 24.39
CA ALA A 155 16.15 3.54 24.95
C ALA A 155 15.27 3.53 26.23
N ALA A 156 15.44 4.52 27.10
CA ALA A 156 14.64 4.64 28.33
C ALA A 156 13.15 4.97 28.12
N SER A 157 12.78 5.46 26.93
CA SER A 157 11.41 5.91 26.59
C SER A 157 10.81 5.16 25.41
N ARG A 158 11.41 4.07 24.97
CA ARG A 158 10.93 3.30 23.82
C ARG A 158 9.57 2.67 24.10
N PRO A 159 8.63 2.78 23.15
CA PRO A 159 7.34 2.13 23.24
C PRO A 159 7.47 0.60 23.29
N LYS A 160 6.52 -0.06 23.95
CA LYS A 160 6.42 -1.52 23.96
C LYS A 160 5.90 -2.05 22.63
N GLY A 161 6.04 -3.34 22.39
CA GLY A 161 5.51 -3.96 21.18
C GLY A 161 4.00 -3.82 21.02
N LEU A 162 3.24 -3.81 22.12
CA LEU A 162 1.79 -3.56 22.09
C LEU A 162 1.44 -2.13 21.65
N ASP A 163 2.24 -1.12 22.06
CA ASP A 163 2.07 0.27 21.61
C ASP A 163 2.41 0.41 20.12
N PHE A 164 3.43 -0.31 19.66
CA PHE A 164 3.77 -0.39 18.23
C PHE A 164 2.64 -1.01 17.42
N LEU A 165 2.06 -2.11 17.89
CA LEU A 165 0.94 -2.78 17.24
C LEU A 165 -0.29 -1.88 17.19
N LEU A 166 -0.57 -1.12 18.26
CA LEU A 166 -1.61 -0.11 18.27
C LEU A 166 -1.36 0.99 17.24
N ALA A 167 -0.14 1.54 17.22
CA ALA A 167 0.22 2.59 16.27
C ALA A 167 0.10 2.11 14.81
N PHE A 168 0.50 0.86 14.53
CA PHE A 168 0.30 0.23 13.21
C PHE A 168 -1.17 0.20 12.83
N ASN A 169 -2.05 -0.26 13.74
CA ASN A 169 -3.49 -0.33 13.49
C ASN A 169 -4.15 1.04 13.35
N VAL A 170 -3.69 2.06 14.06
CA VAL A 170 -4.13 3.46 13.89
C VAL A 170 -3.86 3.92 12.46
N GLY A 171 -2.66 3.66 11.93
CA GLY A 171 -2.34 4.02 10.55
C GLY A 171 -3.19 3.25 9.53
N ILE A 172 -3.43 1.95 9.74
CA ILE A 172 -4.32 1.14 8.89
C ILE A 172 -5.75 1.71 8.91
N GLU A 173 -6.28 2.02 10.09
CA GLU A 173 -7.63 2.54 10.27
C GLU A 173 -7.80 3.88 9.55
N VAL A 174 -6.86 4.82 9.73
CA VAL A 174 -6.88 6.13 9.06
C VAL A 174 -6.88 5.98 7.54
N GLN A 175 -5.99 5.16 6.98
CA GLN A 175 -5.99 4.89 5.53
C GLN A 175 -7.33 4.32 5.06
N GLY A 176 -7.83 3.32 5.74
CA GLY A 176 -9.07 2.65 5.38
C GLY A 176 -10.29 3.56 5.44
N ARG A 177 -10.37 4.46 6.43
CA ARG A 177 -11.45 5.46 6.53
C ARG A 177 -11.38 6.48 5.40
N LEU A 178 -10.19 7.05 5.17
CA LEU A 178 -9.99 8.04 4.10
C LEU A 178 -10.31 7.47 2.71
N MET A 179 -9.97 6.20 2.43
CA MET A 179 -10.35 5.54 1.18
C MET A 179 -11.87 5.39 1.00
N ARG A 180 -12.63 5.40 2.08
CA ARG A 180 -14.10 5.26 2.06
C ARG A 180 -14.85 6.58 1.99
N PHE A 181 -14.13 7.71 1.92
CA PHE A 181 -14.71 9.04 1.67
C PHE A 181 -15.06 9.28 0.20
N SER A 182 -14.80 8.31 -0.67
CA SER A 182 -15.09 8.38 -2.10
C SER A 182 -15.55 7.02 -2.63
N SER A 183 -16.62 7.01 -3.42
CA SER A 183 -17.04 5.81 -4.17
C SER A 183 -16.10 5.51 -5.33
N GLU A 184 -15.47 6.54 -5.91
CA GLU A 184 -14.45 6.40 -6.97
C GLU A 184 -13.27 5.53 -6.49
N ALA A 185 -12.90 5.64 -5.21
CA ALA A 185 -11.80 4.89 -4.62
C ALA A 185 -12.01 3.36 -4.61
N HIS A 186 -13.24 2.88 -4.75
CA HIS A 186 -13.53 1.44 -4.85
C HIS A 186 -13.14 0.83 -6.20
N ASN A 187 -12.87 1.64 -7.21
CA ASN A 187 -12.42 1.19 -8.51
C ASN A 187 -10.89 1.23 -8.61
N ILE A 188 -10.34 0.56 -9.62
CA ILE A 188 -8.91 0.64 -9.92
C ILE A 188 -8.54 2.12 -10.16
N PRO A 189 -7.52 2.66 -9.47
CA PRO A 189 -7.20 4.09 -9.47
C PRO A 189 -6.86 4.64 -10.87
N LYS A 190 -7.27 5.87 -11.14
CA LYS A 190 -7.04 6.53 -12.44
C LYS A 190 -6.15 7.77 -12.34
N ARG A 191 -6.27 8.57 -11.29
CA ARG A 191 -5.59 9.88 -11.13
C ARG A 191 -4.35 9.80 -10.26
N PHE A 192 -4.53 9.44 -9.01
CA PHE A 192 -3.47 9.35 -8.01
C PHE A 192 -3.30 7.92 -7.51
N HIS A 193 -2.07 7.57 -7.16
CA HIS A 193 -1.76 6.28 -6.53
C HIS A 193 -2.20 6.32 -5.06
N PRO A 194 -3.24 5.58 -4.65
CA PRO A 194 -3.82 5.73 -3.32
C PRO A 194 -2.84 5.56 -2.16
N PRO A 195 -1.87 4.61 -2.20
CA PRO A 195 -0.88 4.47 -1.15
C PRO A 195 -0.03 5.73 -0.91
N SER A 196 0.13 6.58 -1.92
CA SER A 196 0.85 7.85 -1.74
C SER A 196 -0.04 8.98 -1.23
N VAL A 197 -1.36 8.82 -1.32
CA VAL A 197 -2.33 9.79 -0.77
C VAL A 197 -2.68 9.40 0.65
N VAL A 198 -3.45 8.33 0.82
CA VAL A 198 -3.91 7.88 2.14
C VAL A 198 -2.81 7.25 2.97
N GLY A 199 -1.78 6.65 2.33
CA GLY A 199 -0.63 6.09 3.02
C GLY A 199 0.23 7.12 3.72
N THR A 200 0.41 8.32 3.14
CA THR A 200 1.08 9.44 3.79
C THR A 200 0.34 9.86 5.07
N MET A 201 -0.99 9.92 4.99
CA MET A 201 -1.86 10.20 6.14
C MET A 201 -1.77 9.13 7.21
N GLY A 202 -1.83 7.84 6.79
CA GLY A 202 -1.70 6.69 7.70
C GLY A 202 -0.32 6.64 8.38
N SER A 203 0.74 6.93 7.65
CA SER A 203 2.10 7.02 8.18
C SER A 203 2.23 8.12 9.24
N ALA A 204 1.64 9.30 8.98
CA ALA A 204 1.60 10.40 9.93
C ALA A 204 0.81 10.03 11.20
N ALA A 205 -0.38 9.44 11.04
CA ALA A 205 -1.22 9.00 12.16
C ALA A 205 -0.54 7.93 13.02
N ALA A 206 0.06 6.92 12.39
CA ALA A 206 0.79 5.86 13.07
C ALA A 206 1.99 6.41 13.85
N THR A 207 2.77 7.29 13.22
CA THR A 207 3.94 7.92 13.87
C THR A 207 3.51 8.85 15.02
N ALA A 208 2.46 9.65 14.83
CA ALA A 208 1.90 10.51 15.87
C ALA A 208 1.45 9.68 17.10
N LYS A 209 0.78 8.54 16.86
CA LYS A 209 0.39 7.59 17.91
C LYS A 209 1.58 7.00 18.64
N LEU A 210 2.58 6.50 17.90
CA LEU A 210 3.79 5.89 18.49
C LEU A 210 4.56 6.90 19.37
N LEU A 211 4.60 8.17 18.95
CA LEU A 211 5.28 9.26 19.67
C LEU A 211 4.40 9.91 20.75
N SER A 212 3.19 9.39 20.99
CA SER A 212 2.24 9.89 22.00
C SER A 212 1.91 11.38 21.87
N LEU A 213 1.74 11.89 20.63
CA LEU A 213 1.37 13.27 20.37
C LEU A 213 -0.04 13.56 20.94
N ASN A 214 -0.26 14.79 21.38
CA ASN A 214 -1.59 15.23 21.82
C ASN A 214 -2.55 15.39 20.62
N ALA A 215 -3.85 15.53 20.88
CA ALA A 215 -4.87 15.60 19.84
C ALA A 215 -4.63 16.74 18.83
N THR A 216 -4.25 17.93 19.31
CA THR A 216 -3.94 19.08 18.43
C THR A 216 -2.76 18.77 17.51
N GLN A 217 -1.69 18.19 18.04
CA GLN A 217 -0.52 17.78 17.25
C GLN A 217 -0.87 16.68 16.25
N CYS A 218 -1.75 15.73 16.62
CA CYS A 218 -2.26 14.72 15.68
C CYS A 218 -3.02 15.36 14.52
N GLY A 219 -3.85 16.37 14.77
CA GLY A 219 -4.55 17.13 13.74
C GLY A 219 -3.58 17.86 12.80
N HIS A 220 -2.57 18.54 13.36
CA HIS A 220 -1.52 19.18 12.56
C HIS A 220 -0.71 18.18 11.74
N ALA A 221 -0.37 17.00 12.30
CA ALA A 221 0.33 15.95 11.57
C ALA A 221 -0.47 15.46 10.35
N LEU A 222 -1.78 15.25 10.50
CA LEU A 222 -2.65 14.92 9.37
C LEU A 222 -2.70 16.04 8.32
N ALA A 223 -2.83 17.29 8.75
CA ALA A 223 -2.93 18.43 7.84
C ALA A 223 -1.63 18.66 7.06
N ILE A 224 -0.47 18.51 7.70
CA ILE A 224 0.83 18.58 7.04
C ILE A 224 0.97 17.42 6.05
N ALA A 225 0.60 16.20 6.46
CA ALA A 225 0.67 15.02 5.60
C ALA A 225 -0.20 15.16 4.34
N ALA A 226 -1.41 15.71 4.47
CA ALA A 226 -2.29 15.98 3.32
C ALA A 226 -1.66 16.95 2.31
N SER A 227 -0.92 17.96 2.79
CA SER A 227 -0.20 18.90 1.94
C SER A 227 1.00 18.28 1.20
N LEU A 228 1.54 17.16 1.70
CA LEU A 228 2.68 16.44 1.13
C LEU A 228 2.26 15.23 0.31
N ALA A 229 0.99 14.81 0.40
CA ALA A 229 0.45 13.66 -0.29
C ALA A 229 0.33 13.89 -1.81
N GLY A 230 0.37 12.80 -2.57
CA GLY A 230 0.18 12.82 -4.02
C GLY A 230 1.00 11.72 -4.69
N ALA A 231 0.81 11.49 -5.93
CA ALA A 231 1.62 10.79 -6.92
C ALA A 231 0.73 10.39 -8.10
N PRO A 232 1.01 10.81 -9.32
CA PRO A 232 0.17 10.52 -10.47
C PRO A 232 0.26 9.04 -10.88
N MET A 233 -0.87 8.45 -11.28
CA MET A 233 -0.96 7.05 -11.74
C MET A 233 -0.18 6.79 -13.04
N ALA A 234 0.22 7.83 -13.79
CA ALA A 234 1.04 7.67 -14.99
C ALA A 234 2.34 6.88 -14.75
N ASN A 235 2.85 6.89 -13.53
CA ASN A 235 4.06 6.16 -13.14
C ASN A 235 3.79 4.74 -12.58
N ALA A 236 2.56 4.23 -12.63
CA ALA A 236 2.17 2.98 -11.98
C ALA A 236 2.96 1.73 -12.43
N ALA A 237 3.40 1.66 -13.68
CA ALA A 237 4.17 0.53 -14.21
C ALA A 237 5.60 0.91 -14.57
N THR A 238 6.22 1.82 -13.82
CA THR A 238 7.60 2.27 -14.00
C THR A 238 8.41 2.10 -12.72
N LEU A 239 9.74 2.30 -12.82
CA LEU A 239 10.66 2.34 -11.66
C LEU A 239 10.32 3.45 -10.66
N ALA A 240 9.52 4.45 -11.05
CA ALA A 240 9.07 5.49 -10.12
C ALA A 240 7.96 5.02 -9.16
N LYS A 241 7.22 3.95 -9.47
CA LYS A 241 6.11 3.48 -8.62
C LYS A 241 6.53 3.17 -7.17
N PRO A 242 7.63 2.45 -6.90
CA PRO A 242 8.10 2.21 -5.54
C PRO A 242 8.41 3.47 -4.73
N LEU A 243 8.81 4.57 -5.39
CA LEU A 243 9.05 5.85 -4.72
C LEU A 243 7.77 6.41 -4.09
N HIS A 244 6.58 6.05 -4.59
CA HIS A 244 5.30 6.50 -4.04
C HIS A 244 5.13 6.04 -2.59
N ILE A 245 5.45 4.78 -2.29
CA ILE A 245 5.42 4.22 -0.93
C ILE A 245 6.60 4.75 -0.11
N GLY A 246 7.81 4.79 -0.67
CA GLY A 246 8.96 5.37 0.00
C GLY A 246 8.71 6.81 0.47
N ASN A 247 8.10 7.62 -0.39
CA ASN A 247 7.72 8.99 -0.03
C ASN A 247 6.57 9.01 1.01
N ALA A 248 5.56 8.15 0.88
CA ALA A 248 4.48 8.09 1.86
C ALA A 248 5.00 7.81 3.28
N THR A 249 5.94 6.86 3.43
CA THR A 249 6.56 6.55 4.73
C THR A 249 7.37 7.72 5.26
N ARG A 250 8.23 8.32 4.43
CA ARG A 250 9.08 9.44 4.81
C ARG A 250 8.27 10.67 5.17
N LEU A 251 7.40 11.12 4.26
CA LEU A 251 6.65 12.38 4.42
C LEU A 251 5.64 12.30 5.56
N GLY A 252 5.02 11.14 5.80
CA GLY A 252 4.15 10.94 6.95
C GLY A 252 4.92 10.97 8.27
N LEU A 253 6.10 10.33 8.34
CA LEU A 253 6.99 10.43 9.50
C LEU A 253 7.42 11.87 9.75
N GLU A 254 7.86 12.59 8.70
CA GLU A 254 8.27 14.00 8.80
C GLU A 254 7.11 14.90 9.24
N ALA A 255 5.89 14.69 8.74
CA ALA A 255 4.70 15.42 9.15
C ALA A 255 4.43 15.31 10.65
N ALA A 256 4.51 14.10 11.21
CA ALA A 256 4.37 13.89 12.65
C ALA A 256 5.50 14.54 13.46
N LEU A 257 6.74 14.47 12.96
CA LEU A 257 7.88 15.11 13.62
C LEU A 257 7.83 16.64 13.59
N LEU A 258 7.31 17.24 12.53
CA LEU A 258 7.09 18.68 12.40
C LEU A 258 5.99 19.14 13.36
N ALA A 259 4.85 18.42 13.39
CA ALA A 259 3.76 18.71 14.32
C ALA A 259 4.21 18.58 15.80
N ALA A 260 5.04 17.56 16.13
CA ALA A 260 5.62 17.42 17.46
C ALA A 260 6.48 18.60 17.88
N ARG A 261 7.04 19.36 16.94
CA ARG A 261 7.85 20.58 17.14
C ARG A 261 7.06 21.88 17.06
N GLY A 262 5.73 21.79 16.95
CA GLY A 262 4.84 22.95 16.96
C GLY A 262 4.57 23.56 15.58
N MET A 263 4.83 22.83 14.47
CA MET A 263 4.38 23.29 13.17
C MET A 263 2.85 23.15 13.07
N GLU A 264 2.19 24.25 12.76
CA GLU A 264 0.75 24.34 12.65
C GLU A 264 0.30 24.21 11.18
N ALA A 265 -0.89 23.66 10.97
CA ALA A 265 -1.54 23.56 9.68
C ALA A 265 -3.07 23.62 9.86
N ASN A 266 -3.83 23.60 8.77
CA ASN A 266 -5.28 23.78 8.79
C ASN A 266 -5.98 22.54 9.42
N LEU A 267 -6.59 22.73 10.59
CA LEU A 267 -7.33 21.70 11.32
C LEU A 267 -8.71 21.34 10.72
N LEU A 268 -9.04 21.85 9.54
CA LEU A 268 -10.21 21.47 8.74
C LEU A 268 -9.81 20.76 7.44
N ILE A 269 -8.61 20.20 7.36
CA ILE A 269 -8.05 19.63 6.14
C ILE A 269 -8.86 18.46 5.57
N LEU A 270 -9.52 17.69 6.43
CA LEU A 270 -10.39 16.55 6.05
C LEU A 270 -11.86 16.97 5.91
N ASP A 271 -12.19 18.21 6.25
CA ASP A 271 -13.54 18.71 6.22
C ASP A 271 -13.87 19.25 4.82
N ASP A 272 -15.10 19.08 4.35
CA ASP A 272 -15.54 19.68 3.08
C ASP A 272 -15.87 21.16 3.30
N THR A 273 -14.85 22.01 3.16
CA THR A 273 -14.99 23.45 3.39
C THR A 273 -15.19 24.19 2.06
N PRO A 274 -16.34 24.85 1.83
CA PRO A 274 -16.58 25.56 0.59
C PRO A 274 -15.51 26.62 0.26
N GLY A 275 -14.99 26.54 -0.98
CA GLY A 275 -14.00 27.49 -1.49
C GLY A 275 -12.57 27.29 -0.97
N CYS A 276 -12.32 26.21 -0.23
CA CYS A 276 -10.97 25.86 0.24
C CYS A 276 -10.70 24.39 -0.11
N ALA A 277 -9.72 24.14 -0.98
CA ALA A 277 -9.32 22.79 -1.32
C ALA A 277 -8.51 22.16 -0.17
N GLY A 278 -9.06 21.13 0.44
CA GLY A 278 -8.41 20.25 1.41
C GLY A 278 -8.17 18.85 0.81
N PHE A 279 -8.41 17.81 1.61
CA PHE A 279 -8.29 16.42 1.15
C PHE A 279 -9.30 16.07 0.03
N ASN A 280 -10.41 16.81 -0.07
CA ASN A 280 -11.37 16.76 -1.17
C ASN A 280 -10.74 17.01 -2.57
N ALA A 281 -9.57 17.62 -2.67
CA ALA A 281 -8.86 17.80 -3.94
C ALA A 281 -8.44 16.47 -4.61
N PHE A 282 -8.37 15.38 -3.86
CA PHE A 282 -8.01 14.05 -4.38
C PHE A 282 -9.19 13.28 -5.00
N TYR A 283 -10.44 13.65 -4.70
CA TYR A 283 -11.65 12.92 -5.10
C TYR A 283 -12.78 13.87 -5.50
N ASP A 284 -13.43 13.58 -6.63
CA ASP A 284 -14.54 14.43 -7.12
C ASP A 284 -15.85 14.19 -6.33
N ASP A 285 -16.04 13.00 -5.77
CA ASP A 285 -17.20 12.57 -5.00
C ASP A 285 -16.92 12.46 -3.50
N TYR A 286 -16.12 13.39 -2.97
CA TYR A 286 -15.66 13.38 -1.58
C TYR A 286 -16.81 13.54 -0.59
N GLN A 287 -16.95 12.58 0.32
CA GLN A 287 -17.98 12.57 1.38
C GLN A 287 -17.35 12.20 2.71
N PRO A 288 -16.79 13.17 3.44
CA PRO A 288 -16.12 12.90 4.72
C PRO A 288 -17.10 12.49 5.82
N SER A 289 -16.63 11.65 6.73
CA SER A 289 -17.38 11.19 7.88
C SER A 289 -16.48 11.21 9.12
N PRO A 290 -16.97 11.70 10.28
CA PRO A 290 -16.21 11.66 11.52
C PRO A 290 -15.81 10.24 11.93
N LEU A 291 -14.63 10.12 12.53
CA LEU A 291 -14.14 8.89 13.14
C LEU A 291 -14.37 8.93 14.65
N THR A 292 -15.45 8.32 15.10
CA THR A 292 -15.83 8.31 16.51
C THR A 292 -15.25 7.10 17.24
N LEU A 293 -14.67 7.34 18.41
CA LEU A 293 -14.23 6.31 19.35
C LEU A 293 -15.27 6.19 20.47
N SER A 294 -15.88 5.02 20.62
CA SER A 294 -16.71 4.77 21.80
C SER A 294 -15.84 4.52 23.04
N THR A 295 -16.37 4.78 24.23
CA THR A 295 -15.61 4.73 25.49
C THR A 295 -15.01 3.36 25.81
N ASN A 296 -15.63 2.27 25.35
CA ASN A 296 -15.26 0.91 25.74
C ASN A 296 -14.93 -0.02 24.57
N SER A 297 -15.14 0.40 23.32
CA SER A 297 -14.86 -0.43 22.15
C SER A 297 -14.68 0.42 20.91
N HIS A 298 -13.87 -0.09 19.96
CA HIS A 298 -13.78 0.46 18.62
C HIS A 298 -13.77 -0.70 17.64
N GLU A 299 -14.67 -0.65 16.67
CA GLU A 299 -14.66 -1.65 15.59
C GLU A 299 -13.75 -1.19 14.46
N PHE A 300 -12.54 -1.71 14.45
CA PHE A 300 -11.57 -1.44 13.39
C PHE A 300 -12.05 -1.98 12.04
N LEU A 301 -11.75 -1.26 10.96
CA LEU A 301 -12.05 -1.75 9.62
C LEU A 301 -11.36 -3.09 9.32
N LEU A 302 -10.21 -3.34 9.94
CA LEU A 302 -9.50 -4.61 9.83
C LEU A 302 -10.28 -5.79 10.47
N GLU A 303 -11.25 -5.55 11.35
CA GLU A 303 -12.18 -6.59 11.83
C GLU A 303 -13.22 -6.95 10.77
N LYS A 304 -13.72 -5.95 10.04
CA LYS A 304 -14.74 -6.15 9.01
C LYS A 304 -14.21 -6.85 7.77
N GLN A 305 -12.98 -6.54 7.39
CA GLN A 305 -12.37 -7.03 6.15
C GLN A 305 -10.89 -7.34 6.37
N ASP A 306 -10.49 -8.57 6.06
CA ASP A 306 -9.09 -8.99 6.05
C ASP A 306 -8.34 -8.37 4.86
N ILE A 307 -7.03 -8.56 4.80
CA ILE A 307 -6.12 -8.10 3.77
C ILE A 307 -5.92 -9.20 2.71
N ALA A 308 -5.71 -8.80 1.46
CA ALA A 308 -5.20 -9.71 0.44
C ALA A 308 -3.67 -9.79 0.51
N PHE A 309 -3.16 -11.02 0.55
CA PHE A 309 -1.74 -11.33 0.42
C PHE A 309 -1.46 -11.94 -0.95
N LYS A 310 -0.51 -11.37 -1.65
CA LYS A 310 -0.08 -11.82 -2.97
C LYS A 310 0.81 -13.06 -2.85
N SER A 311 0.61 -14.06 -3.71
CA SER A 311 1.44 -15.27 -3.76
C SER A 311 2.66 -15.14 -4.70
N PHE A 312 2.66 -14.17 -5.59
CA PHE A 312 3.76 -13.80 -6.50
C PHE A 312 3.79 -12.29 -6.74
N PRO A 313 4.94 -11.73 -7.18
CA PRO A 313 5.16 -10.29 -7.26
C PRO A 313 4.54 -9.67 -8.52
N ALA A 314 3.25 -9.33 -8.47
CA ALA A 314 2.55 -8.65 -9.55
C ALA A 314 1.39 -7.79 -9.01
N HIS A 315 0.85 -6.92 -9.86
CA HIS A 315 -0.38 -6.18 -9.57
C HIS A 315 -1.50 -7.15 -9.14
N LEU A 316 -2.31 -6.74 -8.16
CA LEU A 316 -3.30 -7.64 -7.55
C LEU A 316 -4.23 -8.30 -8.59
N GLY A 317 -4.67 -7.56 -9.61
CA GLY A 317 -5.54 -8.08 -10.67
C GLY A 317 -4.96 -9.29 -11.43
N MET A 318 -3.64 -9.46 -11.42
CA MET A 318 -2.99 -10.60 -12.08
C MET A 318 -3.28 -11.92 -11.37
N HIS A 319 -3.60 -11.90 -10.07
CA HIS A 319 -3.88 -13.12 -9.30
C HIS A 319 -5.15 -13.82 -9.77
N TRP A 320 -6.19 -13.09 -10.16
CA TRP A 320 -7.39 -13.68 -10.81
C TRP A 320 -7.05 -14.33 -12.13
N VAL A 321 -6.27 -13.64 -12.95
CA VAL A 321 -5.89 -14.14 -14.28
C VAL A 321 -5.03 -15.40 -14.19
N VAL A 322 -4.08 -15.41 -13.28
CA VAL A 322 -3.19 -16.58 -13.05
C VAL A 322 -4.00 -17.79 -12.57
N GLU A 323 -4.90 -17.64 -11.60
CA GLU A 323 -5.72 -18.77 -11.15
C GLU A 323 -6.69 -19.27 -12.23
N ALA A 324 -7.27 -18.38 -13.04
CA ALA A 324 -8.08 -18.77 -14.18
C ALA A 324 -7.24 -19.51 -15.25
N ALA A 325 -6.02 -19.03 -15.53
CA ALA A 325 -5.10 -19.68 -16.46
C ALA A 325 -4.65 -21.06 -15.96
N LEU A 326 -4.35 -21.22 -14.67
CA LEU A 326 -4.01 -22.51 -14.06
C LEU A 326 -5.18 -23.49 -14.12
N SER A 327 -6.41 -23.02 -13.92
CA SER A 327 -7.62 -23.83 -14.09
C SER A 327 -7.76 -24.31 -15.54
N ALA A 328 -7.63 -23.41 -16.52
CA ALA A 328 -7.67 -23.79 -17.94
C ALA A 328 -6.54 -24.75 -18.33
N ARG A 329 -5.32 -24.54 -17.77
CA ARG A 329 -4.17 -25.44 -17.97
C ARG A 329 -4.45 -26.85 -17.47
N ASN A 330 -5.04 -27.00 -16.29
CA ASN A 330 -5.37 -28.32 -15.73
C ASN A 330 -6.37 -29.04 -16.63
N LEU A 331 -7.42 -28.36 -17.09
CA LEU A 331 -8.35 -28.92 -18.07
C LEU A 331 -7.66 -29.38 -19.35
N LEU A 332 -6.69 -28.60 -19.86
CA LEU A 332 -5.91 -28.99 -21.04
C LEU A 332 -5.04 -30.21 -20.79
N ILE A 333 -4.39 -30.33 -19.65
CA ILE A 333 -3.57 -31.48 -19.29
C ILE A 333 -4.45 -32.72 -19.13
N ASP A 334 -5.60 -32.61 -18.47
CA ASP A 334 -6.54 -33.73 -18.31
C ASP A 334 -7.09 -34.18 -19.67
N HIS A 335 -7.26 -33.26 -20.62
CA HIS A 335 -7.76 -33.56 -21.96
C HIS A 335 -6.70 -34.16 -22.90
N SER A 336 -5.46 -33.67 -22.87
CA SER A 336 -4.42 -34.01 -23.86
C SER A 336 -3.12 -34.61 -23.29
N GLY A 337 -3.06 -34.82 -21.96
CA GLY A 337 -1.90 -35.39 -21.26
C GLY A 337 -0.73 -34.44 -21.08
N SER A 338 -0.63 -33.38 -21.87
CA SER A 338 0.46 -32.37 -21.77
C SER A 338 0.06 -31.04 -22.38
N LEU A 339 0.76 -29.99 -21.98
CA LEU A 339 0.60 -28.66 -22.61
C LEU A 339 1.63 -28.50 -23.75
N SER A 340 1.13 -28.26 -24.96
CA SER A 340 1.92 -27.80 -26.11
C SER A 340 1.42 -26.45 -26.58
N PRO A 341 2.29 -25.39 -26.63
CA PRO A 341 1.88 -24.10 -27.18
C PRO A 341 1.33 -24.15 -28.59
N SER A 342 1.79 -25.13 -29.41
CA SER A 342 1.31 -25.32 -30.78
C SER A 342 -0.10 -25.90 -30.86
N ALA A 343 -0.56 -26.62 -29.83
CA ALA A 343 -1.94 -27.12 -29.78
C ALA A 343 -2.98 -26.04 -29.54
N ILE A 344 -2.58 -24.88 -29.00
CA ILE A 344 -3.47 -23.76 -28.74
C ILE A 344 -3.55 -22.88 -30.00
N HIS A 345 -4.76 -22.66 -30.49
CA HIS A 345 -5.06 -21.75 -31.61
C HIS A 345 -5.20 -20.32 -31.09
N THR A 346 -6.08 -20.08 -30.10
CA THR A 346 -6.38 -18.76 -29.54
C THR A 346 -6.54 -18.83 -28.03
N ILE A 347 -6.12 -17.79 -27.34
CA ILE A 347 -6.33 -17.56 -25.90
C ILE A 347 -7.23 -16.34 -25.75
N ILE A 348 -8.41 -16.49 -25.15
CA ILE A 348 -9.31 -15.36 -24.86
C ILE A 348 -9.23 -15.06 -23.37
N LEU A 349 -8.86 -13.83 -23.03
CA LEU A 349 -8.85 -13.32 -21.66
C LEU A 349 -10.05 -12.39 -21.44
N ARG A 350 -11.00 -12.79 -20.60
CA ARG A 350 -12.09 -11.92 -20.14
C ARG A 350 -11.74 -11.31 -18.81
N VAL A 351 -11.42 -10.02 -18.82
CA VAL A 351 -10.91 -9.25 -17.69
C VAL A 351 -11.56 -7.85 -17.66
N PRO A 352 -11.54 -7.14 -16.51
CA PRO A 352 -12.10 -5.79 -16.46
C PRO A 352 -11.31 -4.81 -17.34
N LEU A 353 -11.99 -3.77 -17.83
CA LEU A 353 -11.34 -2.71 -18.61
C LEU A 353 -10.41 -1.89 -17.72
N SER A 354 -9.11 -2.00 -17.94
CA SER A 354 -8.10 -1.21 -17.26
C SER A 354 -6.86 -1.04 -18.14
N LYS A 355 -6.65 0.17 -18.66
CA LYS A 355 -5.61 0.45 -19.65
C LYS A 355 -4.17 0.23 -19.12
N TYR A 356 -3.90 0.52 -17.86
CA TYR A 356 -2.53 0.46 -17.35
C TYR A 356 -2.02 -0.97 -17.07
N ILE A 357 -2.93 -1.96 -17.01
CA ILE A 357 -2.61 -3.40 -16.83
C ILE A 357 -2.95 -4.25 -18.07
N ASN A 358 -3.36 -3.64 -19.17
CA ASN A 358 -3.51 -4.28 -20.48
C ASN A 358 -2.26 -3.99 -21.32
N ARG A 359 -1.23 -4.87 -21.21
CA ARG A 359 0.09 -4.73 -21.85
C ARG A 359 0.42 -6.00 -22.61
N PRO A 360 0.13 -6.07 -23.93
CA PRO A 360 0.23 -7.31 -24.73
C PRO A 360 1.64 -7.89 -24.77
N PHE A 361 2.66 -7.03 -24.92
CA PHE A 361 4.05 -7.41 -25.06
C PHE A 361 4.90 -6.57 -24.11
N PRO A 362 5.03 -6.96 -22.84
CA PRO A 362 5.83 -6.19 -21.89
C PRO A 362 7.33 -6.32 -22.20
N GLU A 363 8.05 -5.18 -22.14
CA GLU A 363 9.48 -5.09 -22.42
C GLU A 363 10.34 -5.06 -21.15
N SER A 364 9.71 -4.92 -19.99
CA SER A 364 10.39 -4.85 -18.70
C SER A 364 9.68 -5.68 -17.63
N GLU A 365 10.41 -6.03 -16.55
CA GLU A 365 9.82 -6.67 -15.38
C GLU A 365 8.62 -5.90 -14.81
N HIS A 366 8.71 -4.56 -14.78
CA HIS A 366 7.64 -3.72 -14.25
C HIS A 366 6.38 -3.78 -15.10
N GLU A 367 6.54 -3.77 -16.43
CA GLU A 367 5.42 -3.95 -17.35
C GLU A 367 4.84 -5.36 -17.26
N ALA A 368 5.67 -6.39 -17.16
CA ALA A 368 5.26 -7.77 -17.02
C ALA A 368 4.40 -7.99 -15.77
N ARG A 369 4.78 -7.37 -14.63
CA ARG A 369 3.98 -7.39 -13.38
C ARG A 369 2.60 -6.73 -13.52
N HIS A 370 2.41 -5.94 -14.59
CA HIS A 370 1.17 -5.22 -14.92
C HIS A 370 0.57 -5.66 -16.27
N SER A 371 0.80 -6.90 -16.70
CA SER A 371 0.31 -7.45 -17.97
C SER A 371 -0.60 -8.64 -17.74
N PHE A 372 -1.88 -8.53 -18.07
CA PHE A 372 -2.79 -9.66 -18.08
C PHE A 372 -2.29 -10.80 -18.98
N GLN A 373 -1.83 -10.45 -20.19
CA GLN A 373 -1.38 -11.40 -21.20
C GLN A 373 -0.17 -12.19 -20.73
N PHE A 374 0.85 -11.48 -20.24
CA PHE A 374 2.08 -12.10 -19.75
C PHE A 374 1.80 -13.08 -18.60
N ASN A 375 1.02 -12.65 -17.60
CA ASN A 375 0.74 -13.47 -16.42
C ASN A 375 -0.11 -14.71 -16.79
N ALA A 376 -1.08 -14.58 -17.69
CA ALA A 376 -1.86 -15.73 -18.20
C ALA A 376 -0.96 -16.73 -18.94
N CYS A 377 -0.17 -16.25 -19.91
CA CYS A 377 0.68 -17.12 -20.73
C CYS A 377 1.78 -17.81 -19.91
N THR A 378 2.41 -17.09 -18.96
CA THR A 378 3.40 -17.67 -18.07
C THR A 378 2.79 -18.75 -17.16
N ALA A 379 1.60 -18.50 -16.59
CA ALA A 379 0.89 -19.49 -15.79
C ALA A 379 0.50 -20.73 -16.61
N LEU A 380 0.06 -20.56 -17.85
CA LEU A 380 -0.22 -21.65 -18.77
C LEU A 380 1.04 -22.48 -19.03
N LEU A 381 2.18 -21.86 -19.33
CA LEU A 381 3.44 -22.56 -19.63
C LEU A 381 4.00 -23.29 -18.42
N ASP A 382 4.19 -22.57 -17.32
CA ASP A 382 4.98 -23.02 -16.19
C ASP A 382 4.15 -23.77 -15.12
N GLY A 383 2.83 -23.62 -15.13
CA GLY A 383 1.94 -24.16 -14.10
C GLY A 383 2.10 -23.53 -12.72
N LYS A 384 2.85 -22.43 -12.63
CA LYS A 384 3.11 -21.68 -11.40
C LYS A 384 3.62 -20.29 -11.69
N MET A 385 3.50 -19.39 -10.72
CA MET A 385 4.15 -18.06 -10.73
C MET A 385 5.11 -17.92 -9.57
N SER A 386 6.21 -17.21 -9.77
CA SER A 386 7.23 -16.92 -8.75
C SER A 386 7.95 -15.61 -9.05
N ILE A 387 8.89 -15.21 -8.19
CA ILE A 387 9.77 -14.06 -8.45
C ILE A 387 10.55 -14.26 -9.77
N CYS A 388 11.06 -15.48 -10.02
CA CYS A 388 11.84 -15.78 -11.21
C CYS A 388 11.01 -15.70 -12.51
N SER A 389 9.69 -15.77 -12.45
CA SER A 389 8.83 -15.65 -13.63
C SER A 389 8.93 -14.29 -14.32
N PHE A 390 9.47 -13.28 -13.63
CA PHE A 390 9.61 -11.91 -14.12
C PHE A 390 11.05 -11.53 -14.46
N SER A 391 11.99 -12.49 -14.46
CA SER A 391 13.38 -12.21 -14.86
C SER A 391 13.48 -11.86 -16.35
N PRO A 392 14.50 -11.11 -16.74
CA PRO A 392 14.76 -10.79 -18.16
C PRO A 392 14.77 -12.04 -19.06
N ASP A 393 15.40 -13.13 -18.60
CA ASP A 393 15.45 -14.39 -19.33
C ASP A 393 14.06 -15.00 -19.53
N SER A 394 13.19 -14.88 -18.51
CA SER A 394 11.79 -15.36 -18.58
C SER A 394 10.96 -14.57 -19.57
N LEU A 395 11.21 -13.26 -19.71
CA LEU A 395 10.50 -12.40 -20.66
C LEU A 395 10.86 -12.73 -22.12
N CYS A 396 12.09 -13.17 -22.38
CA CYS A 396 12.61 -13.41 -23.72
C CYS A 396 12.34 -14.84 -24.25
N ARG A 397 11.58 -15.68 -23.54
CA ARG A 397 11.29 -17.07 -23.96
C ARG A 397 10.48 -17.11 -25.24
N GLN A 398 10.90 -17.94 -26.20
CA GLN A 398 10.24 -18.10 -27.50
C GLN A 398 8.81 -18.63 -27.34
N GLU A 399 8.61 -19.65 -26.49
CA GLU A 399 7.28 -20.24 -26.22
C GLU A 399 6.31 -19.23 -25.63
N LEU A 400 6.80 -18.34 -24.78
CA LEU A 400 5.99 -17.25 -24.21
C LEU A 400 5.57 -16.26 -25.31
N SER A 401 6.50 -15.86 -26.18
CA SER A 401 6.21 -14.98 -27.32
C SER A 401 5.17 -15.59 -28.27
N GLN A 402 5.27 -16.89 -28.52
CA GLN A 402 4.29 -17.63 -29.32
C GLN A 402 2.88 -17.61 -28.71
N LEU A 403 2.76 -17.76 -27.38
CA LEU A 403 1.47 -17.68 -26.70
C LEU A 403 0.93 -16.25 -26.67
N LEU A 404 1.78 -15.26 -26.37
CA LEU A 404 1.37 -13.85 -26.32
C LEU A 404 0.74 -13.39 -27.65
N SER A 405 1.27 -13.85 -28.79
CA SER A 405 0.71 -13.53 -30.11
C SER A 405 -0.69 -14.09 -30.39
N LYS A 406 -1.15 -15.07 -29.59
CA LYS A 406 -2.45 -15.73 -29.68
C LYS A 406 -3.50 -15.15 -28.74
N VAL A 407 -3.12 -14.17 -27.92
CA VAL A 407 -4.01 -13.63 -26.88
C VAL A 407 -4.94 -12.56 -27.46
N MET A 408 -6.22 -12.75 -27.21
CA MET A 408 -7.27 -11.76 -27.41
C MET A 408 -7.84 -11.36 -26.06
N VAL A 409 -8.06 -10.07 -25.83
CA VAL A 409 -8.62 -9.55 -24.58
C VAL A 409 -10.02 -9.03 -24.83
N GLU A 410 -10.96 -9.50 -24.01
CA GLU A 410 -12.34 -9.05 -23.97
C GLU A 410 -12.64 -8.37 -22.64
N HIS A 411 -13.47 -7.35 -22.66
CA HIS A 411 -13.90 -6.60 -21.47
C HIS A 411 -15.44 -6.70 -21.32
N PRO A 412 -15.96 -7.76 -20.67
CA PRO A 412 -17.39 -7.91 -20.42
C PRO A 412 -17.93 -6.74 -19.59
N LYS A 413 -19.14 -6.28 -19.93
CA LYS A 413 -19.76 -5.10 -19.28
C LYS A 413 -20.05 -5.34 -17.77
N ASP A 414 -20.28 -6.57 -17.39
CA ASP A 414 -20.51 -7.00 -16.00
C ASP A 414 -19.22 -7.17 -15.20
N ASN A 415 -18.05 -7.18 -15.86
CA ASN A 415 -16.75 -7.31 -15.20
C ASN A 415 -16.13 -5.93 -14.94
N VAL A 416 -16.42 -5.37 -13.79
CA VAL A 416 -15.98 -4.03 -13.41
C VAL A 416 -14.59 -4.04 -12.80
N ALA A 417 -13.82 -2.97 -12.99
CA ALA A 417 -12.47 -2.79 -12.44
C ALA A 417 -12.51 -2.47 -10.93
N ASN A 418 -13.00 -3.42 -10.14
CA ASN A 418 -13.20 -3.33 -8.69
C ASN A 418 -12.76 -4.66 -8.06
N PHE A 419 -11.79 -4.64 -7.16
CA PHE A 419 -11.20 -5.85 -6.57
C PHE A 419 -12.17 -6.70 -5.75
N ASP A 420 -13.31 -6.15 -5.37
CA ASP A 420 -14.35 -6.87 -4.64
C ASP A 420 -15.39 -7.54 -5.57
N LYS A 421 -15.42 -7.17 -6.85
CA LYS A 421 -16.45 -7.60 -7.81
C LYS A 421 -15.89 -8.24 -9.08
N MET A 422 -14.59 -8.01 -9.38
CA MET A 422 -13.99 -8.51 -10.60
C MET A 422 -13.85 -10.04 -10.63
N TYR A 423 -13.80 -10.58 -11.83
CA TYR A 423 -13.41 -11.96 -12.13
C TYR A 423 -12.41 -12.00 -13.29
N ALA A 424 -11.82 -13.15 -13.54
CA ALA A 424 -11.08 -13.43 -14.77
C ALA A 424 -11.52 -14.77 -15.36
N GLU A 425 -11.60 -14.84 -16.68
CA GLU A 425 -11.77 -16.07 -17.45
C GLU A 425 -10.64 -16.19 -18.47
N VAL A 426 -10.11 -17.41 -18.61
CA VAL A 426 -9.12 -17.79 -19.62
C VAL A 426 -9.70 -18.93 -20.43
N THR A 427 -10.02 -18.66 -21.70
CA THR A 427 -10.55 -19.64 -22.64
C THR A 427 -9.47 -20.02 -23.64
N LEU A 428 -9.17 -21.30 -23.74
CA LEU A 428 -8.28 -21.90 -24.74
C LEU A 428 -9.10 -22.49 -25.87
N ILE A 429 -8.89 -22.01 -27.09
CA ILE A 429 -9.43 -22.65 -28.31
C ILE A 429 -8.27 -23.45 -28.91
N LEU A 430 -8.43 -24.76 -29.00
CA LEU A 430 -7.42 -25.67 -29.50
C LEU A 430 -7.45 -25.79 -31.04
N GLN A 431 -6.37 -26.27 -31.65
CA GLN A 431 -6.29 -26.48 -33.11
C GLN A 431 -7.34 -27.48 -33.65
N ASN A 432 -7.80 -28.41 -32.84
CA ASN A 432 -8.87 -29.35 -33.17
C ASN A 432 -10.28 -28.79 -32.98
N GLY A 433 -10.41 -27.54 -32.53
CA GLY A 433 -11.67 -26.85 -32.28
C GLY A 433 -12.24 -27.00 -30.88
N ASP A 434 -11.60 -27.76 -29.98
CA ASP A 434 -12.06 -27.89 -28.60
C ASP A 434 -11.87 -26.59 -27.82
N ILE A 435 -12.78 -26.33 -26.86
CA ILE A 435 -12.81 -25.10 -26.07
C ILE A 435 -12.73 -25.47 -24.58
N LEU A 436 -11.72 -24.94 -23.91
CA LEU A 436 -11.48 -25.17 -22.49
C LEU A 436 -11.46 -23.82 -21.76
N THR A 437 -12.28 -23.66 -20.72
CA THR A 437 -12.39 -22.38 -19.98
C THR A 437 -12.12 -22.58 -18.51
N GLY A 438 -11.14 -21.84 -17.98
CA GLY A 438 -10.90 -21.67 -16.56
C GLY A 438 -11.41 -20.31 -16.07
N ARG A 439 -11.97 -20.25 -14.86
CA ARG A 439 -12.52 -19.05 -14.25
C ARG A 439 -12.03 -18.90 -12.82
N CYS A 440 -11.83 -17.64 -12.41
CA CYS A 440 -11.52 -17.26 -11.03
C CYS A 440 -12.37 -16.07 -10.61
N ASP A 441 -13.19 -16.24 -9.59
CA ASP A 441 -13.96 -15.17 -8.94
C ASP A 441 -13.26 -14.68 -7.66
N SER A 442 -12.38 -15.49 -7.06
CA SER A 442 -11.59 -15.13 -5.87
C SER A 442 -10.35 -16.02 -5.76
N PHE A 443 -9.16 -15.43 -5.84
CA PHE A 443 -7.88 -16.15 -5.80
C PHE A 443 -7.49 -16.51 -4.34
N TYR A 444 -6.59 -17.50 -4.18
CA TYR A 444 -6.04 -17.88 -2.88
C TYR A 444 -5.08 -16.81 -2.37
N GLY A 445 -5.43 -16.18 -1.25
CA GLY A 445 -4.78 -15.00 -0.67
C GLY A 445 -5.66 -13.75 -0.69
N HIS A 446 -6.80 -13.79 -1.38
CA HIS A 446 -7.84 -12.76 -1.31
C HIS A 446 -8.48 -12.70 0.08
N TRP A 447 -9.01 -11.55 0.52
CA TRP A 447 -9.68 -11.41 1.83
C TRP A 447 -10.86 -12.37 2.04
N ARG A 448 -11.51 -12.84 0.96
CA ARG A 448 -12.56 -13.88 1.01
C ARG A 448 -12.02 -15.31 1.00
N LYS A 449 -10.75 -15.51 0.64
CA LYS A 449 -10.05 -16.80 0.57
C LYS A 449 -8.63 -16.63 1.09
N PRO A 450 -8.46 -16.30 2.39
CA PRO A 450 -7.19 -15.86 2.94
C PRO A 450 -6.11 -16.95 2.90
N LEU A 451 -4.84 -16.55 2.84
CA LEU A 451 -3.72 -17.46 2.98
C LEU A 451 -3.74 -18.13 4.36
N SER A 452 -3.47 -19.43 4.40
CA SER A 452 -3.19 -20.12 5.65
C SER A 452 -1.89 -19.59 6.28
N ARG A 453 -1.73 -19.84 7.60
CA ARG A 453 -0.50 -19.46 8.29
C ARG A 453 0.73 -20.13 7.67
N GLU A 454 0.63 -21.41 7.29
CA GLU A 454 1.73 -22.16 6.66
C GLU A 454 2.12 -21.54 5.32
N SER A 455 1.14 -21.13 4.50
CA SER A 455 1.40 -20.47 3.21
C SER A 455 2.04 -19.11 3.39
N LEU A 456 1.60 -18.32 4.38
CA LEU A 456 2.21 -17.04 4.72
C LEU A 456 3.64 -17.20 5.24
N LEU A 457 3.88 -18.15 6.14
CA LEU A 457 5.22 -18.46 6.65
C LEU A 457 6.15 -18.94 5.52
N ARG A 458 5.65 -19.77 4.61
CA ARG A 458 6.43 -20.21 3.44
C ARG A 458 6.79 -19.04 2.54
N LYS A 459 5.86 -18.11 2.28
CA LYS A 459 6.15 -16.87 1.54
C LYS A 459 7.23 -16.07 2.24
N PHE A 460 7.06 -15.82 3.54
CA PHE A 460 8.02 -15.06 4.36
C PHE A 460 9.42 -15.70 4.31
N GLN A 461 9.51 -17.00 4.62
CA GLN A 461 10.78 -17.73 4.65
C GLN A 461 11.46 -17.74 3.27
N THR A 462 10.70 -17.95 2.19
CA THR A 462 11.22 -17.93 0.81
C THR A 462 11.81 -16.56 0.46
N ASN A 463 11.14 -15.49 0.87
CA ASN A 463 11.61 -14.13 0.61
C ASN A 463 12.82 -13.78 1.49
N ALA A 464 12.72 -14.01 2.80
CA ALA A 464 13.74 -13.64 3.77
C ALA A 464 15.05 -14.44 3.62
N SER A 465 14.98 -15.72 3.22
CA SER A 465 16.15 -16.59 3.03
C SER A 465 17.10 -16.13 1.91
N ARG A 466 16.64 -15.24 1.05
CA ARG A 466 17.49 -14.63 0.02
C ARG A 466 18.46 -13.59 0.58
N VAL A 467 18.20 -13.11 1.80
CA VAL A 467 18.90 -11.96 2.41
C VAL A 467 19.42 -12.28 3.82
N LEU A 468 18.70 -13.08 4.58
CA LEU A 468 18.98 -13.36 5.99
C LEU A 468 19.35 -14.82 6.24
N PRO A 469 20.24 -15.09 7.22
CA PRO A 469 20.46 -16.42 7.75
C PRO A 469 19.21 -17.01 8.43
N LYS A 470 19.12 -18.33 8.48
CA LYS A 470 17.99 -19.05 9.07
C LYS A 470 17.66 -18.62 10.50
N ASP A 471 18.66 -18.47 11.36
CA ASP A 471 18.44 -18.09 12.76
C ASP A 471 17.78 -16.71 12.89
N ASN A 472 18.13 -15.76 12.04
CA ASN A 472 17.49 -14.44 11.98
C ASN A 472 16.04 -14.54 11.52
N ILE A 473 15.75 -15.41 10.54
CA ILE A 473 14.39 -15.66 10.03
C ILE A 473 13.51 -16.24 11.14
N ASP A 474 14.00 -17.28 11.83
CA ASP A 474 13.28 -17.93 12.92
C ASP A 474 13.04 -16.95 14.09
N ASN A 475 14.03 -16.09 14.39
CA ASN A 475 13.90 -15.06 15.40
C ASN A 475 12.88 -13.99 15.02
N LEU A 476 12.86 -13.52 13.76
CA LEU A 476 11.86 -12.57 13.27
C LEU A 476 10.44 -13.14 13.39
N VAL A 477 10.21 -14.38 13.01
CA VAL A 477 8.90 -15.04 13.17
C VAL A 477 8.48 -15.03 14.63
N LYS A 478 9.37 -15.47 15.54
CA LYS A 478 9.10 -15.47 16.99
C LYS A 478 8.83 -14.06 17.54
N THR A 479 9.60 -13.08 17.07
CA THR A 479 9.44 -11.69 17.51
C THR A 479 8.10 -11.11 17.08
N VAL A 480 7.67 -11.35 15.84
CA VAL A 480 6.36 -10.91 15.36
C VAL A 480 5.23 -11.66 16.05
N ASP A 481 5.36 -12.96 16.28
CA ASP A 481 4.35 -13.77 16.97
C ASP A 481 4.12 -13.29 18.42
N ASN A 482 5.17 -12.83 19.07
CA ASN A 482 5.14 -12.35 20.46
C ASN A 482 5.22 -10.81 20.56
N LEU A 483 4.83 -10.10 19.50
CA LEU A 483 5.01 -8.64 19.42
C LEU A 483 4.40 -7.89 20.61
N GLU A 484 3.23 -8.31 21.10
CA GLU A 484 2.53 -7.67 22.21
C GLU A 484 3.33 -7.70 23.52
N THR A 485 4.19 -8.67 23.70
CA THR A 485 4.97 -8.86 24.95
C THR A 485 6.36 -8.23 24.90
N LEU A 486 6.78 -7.67 23.76
CA LEU A 486 8.08 -7.05 23.65
C LEU A 486 8.19 -5.82 24.55
N PRO A 487 9.22 -5.74 25.39
CA PRO A 487 9.45 -4.58 26.27
C PRO A 487 9.93 -3.34 25.49
N ASP A 488 10.51 -3.53 24.32
CA ASP A 488 11.07 -2.53 23.43
C ASP A 488 10.73 -2.89 21.96
N CYS A 489 9.91 -2.07 21.32
CA CYS A 489 9.47 -2.32 19.95
C CYS A 489 10.59 -2.23 18.91
N SER A 490 11.70 -1.55 19.21
CA SER A 490 12.86 -1.44 18.31
C SER A 490 13.58 -2.78 18.11
N LEU A 491 13.33 -3.77 18.97
CA LEU A 491 13.85 -5.14 18.81
C LEU A 491 13.38 -5.79 17.50
N LEU A 492 12.19 -5.43 17.01
CA LEU A 492 11.71 -5.90 15.71
C LEU A 492 12.64 -5.47 14.56
N ALA A 493 13.19 -4.25 14.64
CA ALA A 493 14.10 -3.73 13.62
C ALA A 493 15.55 -4.24 13.76
N SER A 494 15.91 -4.82 14.89
CA SER A 494 17.29 -5.30 15.15
C SER A 494 17.67 -6.56 14.34
N CYS A 495 16.67 -7.27 13.83
CA CYS A 495 16.85 -8.50 13.05
C CYS A 495 16.88 -8.26 11.52
N LEU A 496 16.74 -6.99 11.05
CA LEU A 496 16.61 -6.61 9.64
C LEU A 496 17.94 -6.39 8.94
#